data_61f582098688c051cb34286a7d83743d
#
_entry.id   61f582098688c051cb34286a7d83743d
#
_cell.length_a   1.000
_cell.length_b   1.000
_cell.length_c   1.000
_cell.angle_alpha   90.00
_cell.angle_beta   90.00
_cell.angle_gamma   90.00
#
_symmetry.space_group_name_H-M   'P 1'
#
loop_
_entity.id
_entity.type
_entity.pdbx_description
1 polymer ?
#
loop_
_entity_poly.entity_id
_entity_poly.type
_entity_poly.pdbx_seq_one_letter_code
_entity_poly.pdbx_strand_id
1 'polypeptide(L)'
;MFDFGLLSKRSMRVVVSSVAVATGLTFGILPNAAFADTAPTPPEPETVSNDALPTVQVDGVVWSQVVVGNTVYVGGNFTTARPAGAAPGTNTVARTYLLAYDITTGELINSFAPTLNGQVLGLAASPDGTRIYAVGDFNNVNGSNKYRAVALNASNGSTITSFSPGFNARARSVVATNDTVYIGGSFTSVSGVTRTRLAALRASNGSVLDWAPTAAGGGNQVTALAMTPDSSKLIVGGSYTALNGVTTYGLGAVDPATGATVPWTAGTVIKNAGTKAGITSLTLSNGTIYGTGYVFGSEAGIPKGNLEGAFAADPNSGDIKWVSGCHGDTYSAFSTGGVLYSVGHAHDCRDIGGFPQTEPWTWYRGTAMTEAATQVNRTNVVGGYFNWAGTPAPSPLNWYPDLMAGTFTGQDQAAWTVTGNSDYVVMGGEFPKVNNTGQQGLVRFARKDLAPNKSGPKLSGANFKPSLTSPANGLVRGSITANY
;
A
#
# COMPACT_ATOMS: atom_id res chain seq x y z
N MET A 1 -61.98 -16.33 -3.48
CA MET A 1 -63.29 -16.52 -4.15
C MET A 1 -63.02 -16.42 -5.65
N PHE A 2 -63.19 -17.56 -6.32
CA PHE A 2 -63.17 -17.83 -7.77
C PHE A 2 -61.85 -17.50 -8.53
N ASP A 3 -61.23 -18.38 -9.17
CA ASP A 3 -61.31 -19.78 -9.63
C ASP A 3 -61.02 -19.81 -11.15
N PHE A 4 -60.09 -20.68 -11.50
CA PHE A 4 -59.81 -21.44 -12.69
C PHE A 4 -60.05 -20.92 -14.14
N GLY A 5 -59.09 -21.24 -14.97
CA GLY A 5 -59.26 -21.34 -16.43
C GLY A 5 -58.01 -21.76 -17.19
N LEU A 6 -57.65 -23.06 -17.14
CA LEU A 6 -56.77 -23.73 -18.14
C LEU A 6 -57.49 -23.81 -19.50
N LEU A 7 -56.77 -23.60 -20.61
CA LEU A 7 -56.99 -24.26 -21.92
C LEU A 7 -55.79 -23.92 -22.83
N SER A 8 -54.91 -24.90 -23.10
CA SER A 8 -54.96 -25.86 -24.22
C SER A 8 -54.31 -25.35 -25.53
N LYS A 9 -53.27 -26.05 -25.89
CA LYS A 9 -52.48 -25.99 -27.13
C LYS A 9 -53.34 -26.01 -28.38
N ARG A 10 -52.97 -25.25 -29.41
CA ARG A 10 -53.05 -25.68 -30.84
C ARG A 10 -51.98 -24.97 -31.67
N SER A 11 -51.12 -25.72 -32.27
CA SER A 11 -50.19 -25.37 -33.32
C SER A 11 -50.94 -25.04 -34.63
N MET A 12 -50.56 -23.90 -35.25
CA MET A 12 -50.94 -23.65 -36.63
C MET A 12 -49.67 -23.21 -37.40
N ARG A 13 -49.22 -24.10 -38.28
CA ARG A 13 -48.21 -23.80 -39.29
C ARG A 13 -48.84 -22.98 -40.38
N VAL A 14 -48.35 -21.80 -40.61
CA VAL A 14 -48.61 -21.03 -41.84
C VAL A 14 -47.30 -20.93 -42.60
N VAL A 15 -47.27 -21.54 -43.77
CA VAL A 15 -46.21 -21.37 -44.77
C VAL A 15 -46.59 -20.14 -45.58
N VAL A 16 -45.81 -19.10 -45.52
CA VAL A 16 -45.89 -17.98 -46.44
C VAL A 16 -44.59 -17.91 -47.21
N SER A 17 -44.64 -18.27 -48.48
CA SER A 17 -43.57 -18.08 -49.42
C SER A 17 -43.55 -16.61 -49.86
N SER A 18 -42.57 -15.83 -49.50
CA SER A 18 -42.33 -14.50 -49.99
C SER A 18 -41.02 -14.47 -50.76
N VAL A 19 -41.13 -14.22 -52.05
CA VAL A 19 -39.98 -13.88 -52.89
C VAL A 19 -39.48 -12.51 -52.52
N ALA A 20 -38.29 -12.44 -51.92
CA ALA A 20 -37.62 -11.18 -51.66
C ALA A 20 -36.56 -10.92 -52.71
N VAL A 21 -36.72 -9.84 -53.44
CA VAL A 21 -35.74 -9.27 -54.36
C VAL A 21 -34.56 -8.74 -53.51
N ALA A 22 -33.40 -9.34 -53.70
CA ALA A 22 -32.17 -8.90 -53.06
C ALA A 22 -31.62 -7.64 -53.76
N THR A 23 -31.87 -6.47 -53.18
CA THR A 23 -31.03 -5.28 -53.46
C THR A 23 -29.83 -5.32 -52.51
N GLY A 24 -28.67 -5.65 -53.04
CA GLY A 24 -27.41 -5.69 -52.30
C GLY A 24 -27.00 -4.29 -51.85
N LEU A 25 -27.17 -4.00 -50.58
CA LEU A 25 -26.40 -2.97 -49.84
C LEU A 25 -25.24 -3.72 -49.16
N THR A 26 -24.09 -3.69 -49.80
CA THR A 26 -22.83 -4.06 -49.17
C THR A 26 -22.48 -3.00 -48.14
N PHE A 27 -22.94 -3.16 -46.91
CA PHE A 27 -22.27 -2.50 -45.81
C PHE A 27 -20.89 -3.13 -45.68
N GLY A 28 -19.87 -2.42 -46.12
CA GLY A 28 -18.49 -2.75 -45.81
C GLY A 28 -18.33 -2.74 -44.29
N ILE A 29 -18.31 -3.94 -43.67
CA ILE A 29 -17.80 -4.11 -42.33
C ILE A 29 -16.30 -3.82 -42.45
N LEU A 30 -15.89 -2.56 -42.20
CA LEU A 30 -14.50 -2.28 -41.93
C LEU A 30 -14.13 -3.20 -40.75
N PRO A 31 -13.13 -4.06 -40.87
CA PRO A 31 -12.65 -4.78 -39.71
C PRO A 31 -12.24 -3.69 -38.71
N ASN A 32 -12.84 -3.70 -37.52
CA ASN A 32 -12.29 -2.96 -36.40
C ASN A 32 -10.83 -3.41 -36.34
N ALA A 33 -9.91 -2.51 -36.67
CA ALA A 33 -8.51 -2.76 -36.44
C ALA A 33 -8.41 -3.09 -34.95
N ALA A 34 -8.13 -4.36 -34.64
CA ALA A 34 -7.66 -4.72 -33.33
C ALA A 34 -6.35 -3.90 -33.20
N PHE A 35 -6.40 -2.83 -32.42
CA PHE A 35 -5.17 -2.18 -31.98
C PHE A 35 -4.46 -3.28 -31.15
N ALA A 36 -3.43 -3.86 -31.78
CA ALA A 36 -2.46 -4.59 -31.00
C ALA A 36 -2.00 -3.63 -29.91
N ASP A 37 -2.05 -4.09 -28.67
CA ASP A 37 -1.47 -3.38 -27.54
C ASP A 37 0.00 -3.16 -27.88
N THR A 38 0.30 -1.96 -28.39
CA THR A 38 1.69 -1.59 -28.68
C THR A 38 2.32 -1.36 -27.32
N ALA A 39 3.32 -2.18 -26.99
CA ALA A 39 4.12 -1.97 -25.80
C ALA A 39 4.47 -0.48 -25.67
N PRO A 40 4.25 0.15 -24.51
CA PRO A 40 4.57 1.56 -24.34
C PRO A 40 6.03 1.83 -24.69
N THR A 41 6.29 2.95 -25.32
CA THR A 41 7.65 3.39 -25.65
C THR A 41 8.02 4.51 -24.65
N PRO A 42 9.03 4.34 -23.80
CA PRO A 42 9.98 3.24 -23.65
C PRO A 42 9.36 1.94 -23.12
N PRO A 43 10.06 0.79 -23.22
CA PRO A 43 9.56 -0.49 -22.73
C PRO A 43 9.15 -0.37 -21.25
N GLU A 44 8.06 -1.04 -20.88
CA GLU A 44 7.60 -1.09 -19.50
C GLU A 44 8.73 -1.56 -18.56
N PRO A 45 8.87 -0.94 -17.38
CA PRO A 45 9.85 -1.40 -16.40
C PRO A 45 9.50 -2.82 -15.94
N GLU A 46 10.53 -3.61 -15.69
CA GLU A 46 10.34 -4.98 -15.24
C GLU A 46 9.93 -5.05 -13.76
N THR A 47 8.81 -5.71 -13.46
CA THR A 47 8.40 -5.96 -12.08
C THR A 47 9.26 -7.04 -11.43
N VAL A 48 9.28 -7.09 -10.10
CA VAL A 48 9.76 -8.29 -9.40
C VAL A 48 8.93 -9.52 -9.81
N SER A 49 9.47 -10.70 -9.58
CA SER A 49 8.72 -11.95 -9.79
C SER A 49 7.46 -11.97 -8.92
N ASN A 50 6.42 -12.65 -9.38
CA ASN A 50 5.22 -12.92 -8.57
C ASN A 50 5.40 -14.15 -7.65
N ASP A 51 6.57 -14.78 -7.64
CA ASP A 51 6.88 -15.91 -6.75
C ASP A 51 7.01 -15.44 -5.31
N ALA A 52 6.13 -15.92 -4.45
CA ALA A 52 6.25 -15.74 -3.01
C ALA A 52 7.44 -16.52 -2.46
N LEU A 53 8.49 -15.84 -2.04
CA LEU A 53 9.69 -16.48 -1.50
C LEU A 53 9.47 -16.94 -0.06
N PRO A 54 10.09 -18.08 0.35
CA PRO A 54 10.04 -18.53 1.72
C PRO A 54 10.48 -17.42 2.69
N THR A 55 9.61 -17.02 3.61
CA THR A 55 9.83 -15.89 4.54
C THR A 55 9.32 -16.27 5.92
N VAL A 56 10.02 -15.83 6.97
CA VAL A 56 9.51 -15.91 8.34
C VAL A 56 8.07 -15.41 8.41
N GLN A 57 7.25 -16.04 9.26
CA GLN A 57 5.84 -15.76 9.42
C GLN A 57 5.55 -15.23 10.83
N VAL A 58 4.44 -14.51 11.01
CA VAL A 58 3.96 -14.02 12.31
C VAL A 58 2.51 -14.44 12.56
N ASP A 59 2.10 -14.46 13.83
CA ASP A 59 0.76 -14.90 14.26
C ASP A 59 -0.29 -13.77 14.31
N GLY A 60 0.04 -12.58 13.84
CA GLY A 60 -0.82 -11.40 13.92
C GLY A 60 -0.73 -10.50 12.69
N VAL A 61 -0.66 -9.20 12.92
CA VAL A 61 -0.60 -8.19 11.87
C VAL A 61 0.72 -7.41 11.89
N VAL A 62 1.27 -7.11 10.72
CA VAL A 62 2.44 -6.25 10.51
C VAL A 62 1.98 -4.88 10.05
N TRP A 63 2.36 -3.82 10.79
CA TRP A 63 1.98 -2.44 10.50
C TRP A 63 3.07 -1.65 9.79
N SER A 64 4.34 -1.92 10.08
CA SER A 64 5.47 -1.14 9.59
C SER A 64 6.69 -2.02 9.36
N GLN A 65 7.44 -1.69 8.33
CA GLN A 65 8.72 -2.31 8.00
C GLN A 65 9.74 -1.24 7.62
N VAL A 66 11.02 -1.46 7.95
CA VAL A 66 12.14 -0.65 7.47
C VAL A 66 13.30 -1.55 7.11
N VAL A 67 13.98 -1.24 6.01
CA VAL A 67 15.13 -2.02 5.51
C VAL A 67 16.42 -1.26 5.76
N VAL A 68 17.41 -1.95 6.35
CA VAL A 68 18.77 -1.44 6.51
C VAL A 68 19.74 -2.51 5.99
N GLY A 69 20.38 -2.23 4.87
CA GLY A 69 21.19 -3.25 4.17
C GLY A 69 20.33 -4.46 3.80
N ASN A 70 20.71 -5.64 4.30
CA ASN A 70 19.98 -6.88 4.10
C ASN A 70 19.02 -7.23 5.25
N THR A 71 18.84 -6.35 6.23
CA THR A 71 17.96 -6.59 7.38
C THR A 71 16.63 -5.85 7.21
N VAL A 72 15.52 -6.59 7.32
CA VAL A 72 14.16 -6.03 7.43
C VAL A 72 13.76 -6.05 8.89
N TYR A 73 13.51 -4.89 9.47
CA TYR A 73 12.90 -4.74 10.79
C TYR A 73 11.40 -4.63 10.63
N VAL A 74 10.66 -5.35 11.45
CA VAL A 74 9.22 -5.56 11.33
C VAL A 74 8.52 -5.21 12.63
N GLY A 75 7.64 -4.23 12.60
CA GLY A 75 6.79 -3.82 13.72
C GLY A 75 5.32 -4.17 13.46
N GLY A 76 4.62 -4.59 14.51
CA GLY A 76 3.23 -4.99 14.35
C GLY A 76 2.52 -5.30 15.66
N ASN A 77 1.44 -6.07 15.54
CA ASN A 77 0.71 -6.67 16.65
C ASN A 77 0.72 -8.20 16.47
N PHE A 78 1.79 -8.82 16.93
CA PHE A 78 2.03 -10.26 16.89
C PHE A 78 2.81 -10.67 18.14
N THR A 79 2.79 -11.96 18.48
CA THR A 79 3.46 -12.48 19.69
C THR A 79 4.49 -13.56 19.38
N THR A 80 4.38 -14.20 18.23
CA THR A 80 5.31 -15.27 17.82
C THR A 80 5.71 -15.11 16.37
N ALA A 81 6.91 -15.60 16.08
CA ALA A 81 7.41 -15.85 14.73
C ALA A 81 7.61 -17.35 14.52
N ARG A 82 7.56 -17.81 13.27
CA ARG A 82 7.86 -19.18 12.87
C ARG A 82 8.52 -19.20 11.48
N PRO A 83 9.30 -20.25 11.14
CA PRO A 83 9.95 -20.32 9.84
C PRO A 83 8.93 -20.48 8.70
N ALA A 84 9.37 -20.19 7.48
CA ALA A 84 8.61 -20.42 6.27
C ALA A 84 8.14 -21.88 6.18
N GLY A 85 6.91 -22.10 5.67
CA GLY A 85 6.33 -23.44 5.52
C GLY A 85 5.86 -24.11 6.81
N ALA A 86 6.18 -23.58 7.99
CA ALA A 86 5.65 -24.08 9.24
C ALA A 86 4.15 -23.77 9.37
N ALA A 87 3.37 -24.74 9.81
CA ALA A 87 1.95 -24.55 10.07
C ALA A 87 1.73 -23.58 11.27
N PRO A 88 0.59 -22.89 11.33
CA PRO A 88 0.25 -22.06 12.48
C PRO A 88 0.42 -22.82 13.81
N GLY A 89 1.08 -22.18 14.78
CA GLY A 89 1.33 -22.76 16.10
C GLY A 89 2.48 -23.78 16.17
N THR A 90 3.16 -24.08 15.06
CA THR A 90 4.31 -25.03 15.03
C THR A 90 5.64 -24.31 14.86
N ASN A 91 6.69 -24.82 15.49
CA ASN A 91 8.06 -24.27 15.42
C ASN A 91 8.13 -22.76 15.76
N THR A 92 7.29 -22.32 16.69
CA THR A 92 7.18 -20.92 17.06
C THR A 92 8.29 -20.47 17.99
N VAL A 93 8.74 -19.23 17.79
CA VAL A 93 9.68 -18.52 18.65
C VAL A 93 8.98 -17.25 19.15
N ALA A 94 9.10 -16.94 20.43
CA ALA A 94 8.56 -15.70 20.99
C ALA A 94 9.20 -14.46 20.30
N ARG A 95 8.37 -13.61 19.75
CA ARG A 95 8.73 -12.32 19.16
C ARG A 95 7.56 -11.37 19.36
N THR A 96 7.68 -10.52 20.38
CA THR A 96 6.57 -9.66 20.79
C THR A 96 6.67 -8.31 20.10
N TYR A 97 5.80 -8.10 19.11
CA TYR A 97 5.54 -6.83 18.39
C TYR A 97 6.69 -6.28 17.53
N LEU A 98 7.89 -6.86 17.62
CA LEU A 98 9.06 -6.43 16.87
C LEU A 98 10.01 -7.60 16.61
N LEU A 99 10.48 -7.73 15.37
CA LEU A 99 11.47 -8.71 14.96
C LEU A 99 12.34 -8.17 13.81
N ALA A 100 13.37 -8.90 13.45
CA ALA A 100 14.14 -8.67 12.22
C ALA A 100 14.37 -9.98 11.48
N TYR A 101 14.44 -9.89 10.13
CA TYR A 101 14.79 -11.02 9.28
C TYR A 101 15.73 -10.58 8.13
N ASP A 102 16.45 -11.52 7.56
CA ASP A 102 17.30 -11.29 6.41
C ASP A 102 16.49 -11.25 5.11
N ILE A 103 16.61 -10.16 4.34
CA ILE A 103 15.83 -9.96 3.11
C ILE A 103 16.21 -10.95 2.01
N THR A 104 17.42 -11.50 2.02
CA THR A 104 17.91 -12.42 0.99
C THR A 104 17.48 -13.85 1.23
N THR A 105 17.45 -14.28 2.49
CA THR A 105 17.09 -15.66 2.87
C THR A 105 15.64 -15.79 3.37
N GLY A 106 15.08 -14.72 3.94
CA GLY A 106 13.78 -14.74 4.62
C GLY A 106 13.83 -15.32 6.03
N GLU A 107 15.01 -15.61 6.55
CA GLU A 107 15.18 -16.23 7.85
C GLU A 107 15.18 -15.20 8.98
N LEU A 108 14.62 -15.61 10.12
CA LEU A 108 14.56 -14.80 11.33
C LEU A 108 15.98 -14.52 11.86
N ILE A 109 16.30 -13.25 12.15
CA ILE A 109 17.55 -12.86 12.80
C ILE A 109 17.37 -13.04 14.31
N ASN A 110 17.92 -14.10 14.85
CA ASN A 110 17.75 -14.48 16.26
C ASN A 110 18.43 -13.53 17.25
N SER A 111 19.51 -12.85 16.84
CA SER A 111 20.21 -11.88 17.67
C SER A 111 19.37 -10.61 17.93
N PHE A 112 18.40 -10.29 17.05
CA PHE A 112 17.50 -9.16 17.24
C PHE A 112 16.17 -9.67 17.82
N ALA A 113 16.05 -9.62 19.14
CA ALA A 113 14.90 -10.15 19.87
C ALA A 113 14.45 -9.24 21.04
N PRO A 114 14.15 -7.97 20.77
CA PRO A 114 13.61 -7.10 21.82
C PRO A 114 12.22 -7.59 22.26
N THR A 115 11.88 -7.36 23.53
CA THR A 115 10.58 -7.69 24.08
C THR A 115 9.79 -6.41 24.33
N LEU A 116 8.57 -6.35 23.85
CA LEU A 116 7.64 -5.23 24.05
C LEU A 116 6.33 -5.76 24.64
N ASN A 117 5.53 -4.86 25.25
CA ASN A 117 4.22 -5.20 25.79
C ASN A 117 3.04 -4.54 25.08
N GLY A 118 3.27 -4.01 23.87
CA GLY A 118 2.25 -3.39 23.05
C GLY A 118 2.72 -3.21 21.61
N GLN A 119 1.78 -3.03 20.69
CA GLN A 119 2.04 -2.99 19.27
C GLN A 119 2.98 -1.86 18.84
N VAL A 120 3.79 -2.15 17.83
CA VAL A 120 4.62 -1.20 17.10
C VAL A 120 3.88 -0.76 15.84
N LEU A 121 3.69 0.54 15.67
CA LEU A 121 2.93 1.15 14.58
C LEU A 121 3.79 1.82 13.53
N GLY A 122 4.98 2.28 13.91
CA GLY A 122 5.92 2.94 13.02
C GLY A 122 7.37 2.61 13.35
N LEU A 123 8.18 2.47 12.31
CA LEU A 123 9.62 2.21 12.39
C LEU A 123 10.39 3.21 11.52
N ALA A 124 11.55 3.63 11.99
CA ALA A 124 12.55 4.32 11.19
C ALA A 124 13.95 3.87 11.60
N ALA A 125 14.87 3.85 10.65
CA ALA A 125 16.28 3.70 10.94
C ALA A 125 16.95 5.08 11.09
N SER A 126 18.01 5.16 11.89
CA SER A 126 18.93 6.29 11.80
C SER A 126 19.66 6.29 10.45
N PRO A 127 20.09 7.47 9.93
CA PRO A 127 20.77 7.51 8.63
C PRO A 127 22.03 6.65 8.53
N ASP A 128 22.73 6.43 9.64
CA ASP A 128 23.89 5.53 9.72
C ASP A 128 23.52 4.04 9.86
N GLY A 129 22.23 3.71 9.96
CA GLY A 129 21.74 2.34 10.10
C GLY A 129 22.01 1.68 11.46
N THR A 130 22.59 2.41 12.43
CA THR A 130 22.98 1.80 13.71
C THR A 130 21.86 1.71 14.73
N ARG A 131 20.77 2.48 14.53
CA ARG A 131 19.62 2.57 15.43
C ARG A 131 18.32 2.30 14.71
N ILE A 132 17.40 1.64 15.41
CA ILE A 132 15.99 1.52 15.00
C ILE A 132 15.14 2.28 16.01
N TYR A 133 14.40 3.26 15.52
CA TYR A 133 13.37 3.94 16.29
C TYR A 133 12.05 3.24 16.08
N ALA A 134 11.39 2.86 17.17
CA ALA A 134 10.07 2.24 17.15
C ALA A 134 9.09 3.10 17.94
N VAL A 135 7.90 3.30 17.36
CA VAL A 135 6.79 4.04 17.99
C VAL A 135 5.51 3.18 17.95
N GLY A 136 4.63 3.37 18.95
CA GLY A 136 3.41 2.56 19.02
C GLY A 136 2.57 2.77 20.28
N ASP A 137 2.02 1.68 20.81
CA ASP A 137 1.17 1.66 22.00
C ASP A 137 1.85 1.05 23.24
N PHE A 138 3.07 0.55 23.11
CA PHE A 138 3.82 -0.08 24.22
C PHE A 138 4.18 0.92 25.32
N ASN A 139 4.37 0.39 26.52
CA ASN A 139 4.89 1.16 27.66
C ASN A 139 6.05 0.47 28.40
N ASN A 140 6.46 -0.71 27.92
CA ASN A 140 7.65 -1.42 28.41
C ASN A 140 8.42 -2.04 27.24
N VAL A 141 9.73 -1.92 27.27
CA VAL A 141 10.65 -2.51 26.29
C VAL A 141 11.84 -3.10 27.06
N ASN A 142 12.15 -4.39 26.82
CA ASN A 142 13.24 -5.11 27.46
C ASN A 142 13.21 -4.96 29.01
N GLY A 143 12.02 -5.04 29.60
CA GLY A 143 11.82 -4.91 31.06
C GLY A 143 11.91 -3.47 31.60
N SER A 144 12.14 -2.47 30.75
CA SER A 144 12.24 -1.05 31.17
C SER A 144 11.05 -0.23 30.67
N ASN A 145 10.60 0.75 31.46
CA ASN A 145 9.53 1.65 31.07
C ASN A 145 9.96 2.54 29.88
N LYS A 146 9.23 2.40 28.77
CA LYS A 146 9.39 3.16 27.53
C LYS A 146 8.01 3.47 26.97
N TYR A 147 7.58 4.71 27.16
CA TYR A 147 6.19 5.08 26.83
C TYR A 147 6.07 5.49 25.36
N ARG A 148 5.69 4.53 24.48
CA ARG A 148 5.28 4.70 23.07
C ARG A 148 6.38 5.10 22.10
N ALA A 149 7.61 5.27 22.55
CA ALA A 149 8.77 5.49 21.69
C ALA A 149 10.03 4.92 22.32
N VAL A 150 10.89 4.32 21.51
CA VAL A 150 12.17 3.74 21.92
C VAL A 150 13.17 3.83 20.78
N ALA A 151 14.45 3.95 21.12
CA ALA A 151 15.58 3.70 20.23
C ALA A 151 16.26 2.38 20.65
N LEU A 152 16.51 1.53 19.66
CA LEU A 152 17.13 0.22 19.82
C LEU A 152 18.43 0.17 19.01
N ASN A 153 19.38 -0.59 19.47
CA ASN A 153 20.55 -0.96 18.68
C ASN A 153 20.12 -1.90 17.54
N ALA A 154 20.42 -1.53 16.32
CA ALA A 154 20.00 -2.27 15.12
C ALA A 154 20.59 -3.70 15.09
N SER A 155 21.78 -3.92 15.63
CA SER A 155 22.44 -5.24 15.55
C SER A 155 21.84 -6.30 16.49
N ASN A 156 21.26 -5.89 17.63
CA ASN A 156 20.85 -6.85 18.67
C ASN A 156 19.53 -6.50 19.41
N GLY A 157 18.87 -5.37 19.09
CA GLY A 157 17.62 -4.98 19.72
C GLY A 157 17.74 -4.48 21.17
N SER A 158 18.98 -4.27 21.68
CA SER A 158 19.15 -3.68 23.01
C SER A 158 18.66 -2.23 23.06
N THR A 159 18.04 -1.86 24.16
CA THR A 159 17.51 -0.50 24.36
C THR A 159 18.63 0.52 24.51
N ILE A 160 18.60 1.60 23.76
CA ILE A 160 19.45 2.78 23.97
C ILE A 160 18.84 3.55 25.14
N THR A 161 19.41 3.38 26.32
CA THR A 161 18.83 3.83 27.59
C THR A 161 18.72 5.35 27.69
N SER A 162 19.65 6.09 27.05
CA SER A 162 19.61 7.56 27.00
C SER A 162 18.39 8.10 26.26
N PHE A 163 17.85 7.36 25.26
CA PHE A 163 16.66 7.76 24.53
C PHE A 163 15.40 7.27 25.27
N SER A 164 14.75 8.19 26.00
CA SER A 164 13.59 7.81 26.83
C SER A 164 12.51 8.90 26.88
N PRO A 165 11.94 9.30 25.72
CA PRO A 165 10.79 10.20 25.71
C PRO A 165 9.53 9.47 26.21
N GLY A 166 8.57 10.22 26.80
CA GLY A 166 7.30 9.69 27.26
C GLY A 166 6.13 10.38 26.57
N PHE A 167 5.41 9.66 25.71
CA PHE A 167 4.21 10.16 25.03
C PHE A 167 2.95 9.81 25.83
N ASN A 168 2.02 10.76 26.01
CA ASN A 168 0.76 10.53 26.74
C ASN A 168 -0.27 9.72 25.96
N ALA A 169 -0.16 9.65 24.62
CA ALA A 169 -1.04 8.86 23.75
C ALA A 169 -0.25 8.31 22.55
N ARG A 170 -0.93 7.55 21.71
CA ARG A 170 -0.39 6.79 20.57
C ARG A 170 0.53 7.62 19.67
N ALA A 171 1.75 7.11 19.44
CA ALA A 171 2.66 7.53 18.39
C ALA A 171 2.54 6.57 17.19
N ARG A 172 2.48 7.12 15.94
CA ARG A 172 2.15 6.33 14.74
C ARG A 172 3.21 6.36 13.66
N SER A 173 3.85 7.49 13.48
CA SER A 173 4.85 7.69 12.43
C SER A 173 6.12 8.27 13.01
N VAL A 174 7.26 7.92 12.42
CA VAL A 174 8.57 8.39 12.85
C VAL A 174 9.49 8.55 11.64
N VAL A 175 10.27 9.63 11.65
CA VAL A 175 11.36 9.90 10.70
C VAL A 175 12.57 10.39 11.50
N ALA A 176 13.75 9.92 11.14
CA ALA A 176 14.99 10.28 11.83
C ALA A 176 15.99 10.94 10.87
N THR A 177 16.65 11.98 11.36
CA THR A 177 17.89 12.54 10.83
C THR A 177 19.04 12.19 11.77
N ASN A 178 20.25 12.66 11.50
CA ASN A 178 21.39 12.43 12.41
C ASN A 178 21.16 13.00 13.80
N ASP A 179 20.50 14.15 13.89
CA ASP A 179 20.37 14.92 15.13
C ASP A 179 18.97 14.91 15.73
N THR A 180 17.94 14.65 14.90
CA THR A 180 16.54 14.84 15.28
C THR A 180 15.68 13.64 14.87
N VAL A 181 14.79 13.24 15.78
CA VAL A 181 13.72 12.26 15.52
C VAL A 181 12.38 12.99 15.55
N TYR A 182 11.68 13.00 14.42
CA TYR A 182 10.35 13.58 14.30
C TYR A 182 9.31 12.48 14.45
N ILE A 183 8.29 12.73 15.28
CA ILE A 183 7.24 11.75 15.59
C ILE A 183 5.88 12.39 15.38
N GLY A 184 5.01 11.66 14.69
CA GLY A 184 3.60 11.97 14.49
C GLY A 184 2.69 10.96 15.19
N GLY A 185 1.48 11.39 15.57
CA GLY A 185 0.53 10.49 16.22
C GLY A 185 -0.77 11.16 16.66
N SER A 186 -1.32 10.67 17.77
CA SER A 186 -2.55 11.20 18.39
C SER A 186 -2.29 11.82 19.78
N PHE A 187 -1.04 11.97 20.17
CA PHE A 187 -0.63 12.51 21.48
C PHE A 187 -0.85 14.02 21.58
N THR A 188 -0.90 14.53 22.80
CA THR A 188 -1.00 15.96 23.13
C THR A 188 0.15 16.45 24.00
N SER A 189 0.97 15.55 24.56
CA SER A 189 2.19 15.90 25.29
C SER A 189 3.27 14.83 25.18
N VAL A 190 4.52 15.27 25.31
CA VAL A 190 5.72 14.43 25.35
C VAL A 190 6.56 14.84 26.56
N SER A 191 6.85 13.89 27.46
CA SER A 191 7.63 14.14 28.70
C SER A 191 7.15 15.36 29.51
N GLY A 192 5.81 15.55 29.58
CA GLY A 192 5.19 16.67 30.27
C GLY A 192 5.12 17.99 29.47
N VAL A 193 5.78 18.07 28.31
CA VAL A 193 5.74 19.25 27.43
C VAL A 193 4.59 19.12 26.43
N THR A 194 3.77 20.17 26.28
CA THR A 194 2.68 20.19 25.29
C THR A 194 3.22 20.06 23.86
N ARG A 195 2.76 19.04 23.13
CA ARG A 195 3.07 18.77 21.72
C ARG A 195 1.85 18.15 21.05
N THR A 196 1.25 18.88 20.14
CA THR A 196 -0.04 18.48 19.56
C THR A 196 0.17 17.68 18.30
N ARG A 197 0.22 16.35 18.43
CA ARG A 197 0.34 15.34 17.38
C ARG A 197 1.63 15.34 16.57
N LEU A 198 2.52 16.30 16.80
CA LEU A 198 3.84 16.41 16.19
C LEU A 198 4.85 16.78 17.28
N ALA A 199 6.00 16.13 17.25
CA ALA A 199 7.11 16.41 18.15
C ALA A 199 8.44 16.15 17.46
N ALA A 200 9.46 16.94 17.83
CA ALA A 200 10.85 16.69 17.50
C ALA A 200 11.64 16.39 18.76
N LEU A 201 12.48 15.36 18.69
CA LEU A 201 13.31 14.89 19.80
C LEU A 201 14.77 14.88 19.37
N ARG A 202 15.67 15.19 20.28
CA ARG A 202 17.11 15.01 20.05
C ARG A 202 17.44 13.54 19.89
N ALA A 203 18.05 13.15 18.76
CA ALA A 203 18.35 11.76 18.45
C ALA A 203 19.30 11.09 19.48
N SER A 204 20.18 11.85 20.11
CA SER A 204 21.16 11.31 21.08
C SER A 204 20.54 10.88 22.41
N ASN A 205 19.48 11.57 22.89
CA ASN A 205 18.93 11.35 24.23
C ASN A 205 17.40 11.42 24.36
N GLY A 206 16.66 11.69 23.28
CA GLY A 206 15.20 11.78 23.31
C GLY A 206 14.63 13.02 24.01
N SER A 207 15.47 14.04 24.35
CA SER A 207 14.94 15.30 24.90
C SER A 207 14.05 16.01 23.89
N VAL A 208 12.96 16.60 24.38
CA VAL A 208 11.99 17.33 23.54
C VAL A 208 12.62 18.65 23.09
N LEU A 209 12.63 18.89 21.78
CA LEU A 209 13.09 20.14 21.18
C LEU A 209 11.97 21.18 21.15
N ASP A 210 12.32 22.47 21.02
CA ASP A 210 11.35 23.59 20.99
C ASP A 210 10.53 23.67 19.69
N TRP A 211 10.66 22.69 18.83
CA TRP A 211 9.88 22.51 17.61
C TRP A 211 8.46 22.03 17.96
N ALA A 212 7.46 22.84 17.70
CA ALA A 212 6.10 22.61 18.21
C ALA A 212 4.99 22.91 17.20
N PRO A 213 5.04 22.43 15.96
CA PRO A 213 3.89 22.54 15.06
C PRO A 213 2.69 21.75 15.61
N THR A 214 1.49 22.17 15.20
CA THR A 214 0.24 21.53 15.65
C THR A 214 -0.54 20.99 14.46
N ALA A 215 -1.02 19.75 14.58
CA ALA A 215 -2.03 19.19 13.69
C ALA A 215 -3.34 18.98 14.48
N ALA A 216 -4.45 19.52 13.99
CA ALA A 216 -5.71 19.55 14.74
C ALA A 216 -6.93 19.33 13.85
N GLY A 217 -8.08 19.01 14.49
CA GLY A 217 -9.35 18.79 13.82
C GLY A 217 -9.47 17.48 13.05
N GLY A 218 -10.66 17.21 12.52
CA GLY A 218 -10.96 15.97 11.78
C GLY A 218 -10.71 14.72 12.61
N GLY A 219 -10.01 13.72 12.05
CA GLY A 219 -9.61 12.49 12.73
C GLY A 219 -8.50 12.68 13.78
N ASN A 220 -7.98 13.90 13.94
CA ASN A 220 -7.02 14.27 14.99
C ASN A 220 -5.76 13.40 15.06
N GLN A 221 -5.20 12.99 13.94
CA GLN A 221 -3.98 12.17 13.94
C GLN A 221 -3.05 12.49 12.78
N VAL A 222 -1.77 12.30 13.02
CA VAL A 222 -0.69 12.25 12.03
C VAL A 222 -0.29 10.79 11.87
N THR A 223 -0.43 10.27 10.67
CA THR A 223 -0.22 8.84 10.33
C THR A 223 1.04 8.61 9.54
N ALA A 224 1.53 9.62 8.81
CA ALA A 224 2.67 9.51 7.94
C ALA A 224 3.55 10.77 8.00
N LEU A 225 4.86 10.55 7.93
CA LEU A 225 5.88 11.60 7.84
C LEU A 225 6.91 11.23 6.78
N ALA A 226 7.36 12.20 6.00
CA ALA A 226 8.51 12.04 5.11
C ALA A 226 9.38 13.29 5.14
N MET A 227 10.70 13.11 5.23
CA MET A 227 11.68 14.20 5.12
C MET A 227 12.07 14.35 3.65
N THR A 228 12.16 15.58 3.16
CA THR A 228 12.71 15.85 1.82
C THR A 228 14.20 15.54 1.75
N PRO A 229 14.76 15.21 0.57
CA PRO A 229 16.17 14.81 0.44
C PRO A 229 17.16 15.87 0.93
N ASP A 230 16.83 17.14 0.74
CA ASP A 230 17.62 18.29 1.20
C ASP A 230 17.34 18.66 2.67
N SER A 231 16.45 17.93 3.33
CA SER A 231 15.98 18.19 4.70
C SER A 231 15.36 19.58 4.90
N SER A 232 14.89 20.22 3.83
CA SER A 232 14.26 21.55 3.90
C SER A 232 12.80 21.50 4.34
N LYS A 233 12.13 20.34 4.20
CA LYS A 233 10.73 20.18 4.59
C LYS A 233 10.48 18.82 5.23
N LEU A 234 9.61 18.83 6.25
CA LEU A 234 8.97 17.61 6.76
C LEU A 234 7.53 17.60 6.24
N ILE A 235 7.23 16.63 5.37
CA ILE A 235 5.89 16.40 4.85
C ILE A 235 5.09 15.65 5.89
N VAL A 236 3.88 16.12 6.16
CA VAL A 236 2.99 15.62 7.23
C VAL A 236 1.70 15.12 6.60
N GLY A 237 1.42 13.83 6.78
CA GLY A 237 0.21 13.16 6.32
C GLY A 237 -0.65 12.67 7.48
N GLY A 238 -1.98 12.69 7.31
CA GLY A 238 -2.88 12.22 8.35
C GLY A 238 -4.36 12.44 8.00
N SER A 239 -5.16 12.67 9.05
CA SER A 239 -6.60 12.93 8.91
C SER A 239 -7.03 14.27 9.57
N TYR A 240 -6.08 15.12 9.90
CA TYR A 240 -6.30 16.45 10.49
C TYR A 240 -6.90 17.45 9.49
N THR A 241 -7.55 18.51 9.98
CA THR A 241 -8.15 19.59 9.15
C THR A 241 -7.43 20.93 9.29
N ALA A 242 -6.42 21.02 10.18
CA ALA A 242 -5.60 22.22 10.33
C ALA A 242 -4.15 21.85 10.69
N LEU A 243 -3.21 22.58 10.11
CA LEU A 243 -1.77 22.54 10.44
C LEU A 243 -1.33 23.93 10.88
N ASN A 244 -0.82 24.07 12.11
CA ASN A 244 -0.51 25.37 12.74
C ASN A 244 -1.68 26.38 12.69
N GLY A 245 -2.91 25.90 12.87
CA GLY A 245 -4.13 26.74 12.79
C GLY A 245 -4.57 27.12 11.38
N VAL A 246 -3.78 26.79 10.35
CA VAL A 246 -4.16 27.01 8.95
C VAL A 246 -4.95 25.81 8.45
N THR A 247 -6.07 26.03 7.79
CA THR A 247 -6.89 24.96 7.19
C THR A 247 -6.07 24.13 6.21
N THR A 248 -5.97 22.84 6.50
CA THR A 248 -5.16 21.89 5.74
C THR A 248 -5.80 20.51 5.83
N TYR A 249 -6.15 19.92 4.70
CA TYR A 249 -6.93 18.69 4.65
C TYR A 249 -6.05 17.44 4.54
N GLY A 250 -5.43 17.05 5.67
CA GLY A 250 -4.70 15.79 5.84
C GLY A 250 -3.30 15.75 5.23
N LEU A 251 -2.88 16.76 4.46
CA LEU A 251 -1.57 16.75 3.82
C LEU A 251 -0.97 18.17 3.80
N GLY A 252 0.24 18.34 4.31
CA GLY A 252 0.95 19.61 4.32
C GLY A 252 2.43 19.45 4.63
N ALA A 253 3.16 20.55 4.75
CA ALA A 253 4.58 20.56 5.06
C ALA A 253 4.92 21.60 6.13
N VAL A 254 5.93 21.27 6.95
CA VAL A 254 6.50 22.17 7.95
C VAL A 254 8.02 22.24 7.79
N ASP A 255 8.56 23.36 8.18
CA ASP A 255 10.02 23.57 8.29
C ASP A 255 10.58 22.70 9.43
N PRO A 256 11.59 21.86 9.18
CA PRO A 256 12.14 20.96 10.20
C PRO A 256 12.86 21.68 11.33
N ALA A 257 13.37 22.89 11.12
CA ALA A 257 14.08 23.65 12.15
C ALA A 257 13.13 24.48 13.02
N THR A 258 12.13 25.12 12.41
CA THR A 258 11.27 26.08 13.11
C THR A 258 9.86 25.55 13.42
N GLY A 259 9.40 24.52 12.69
CA GLY A 259 8.03 24.03 12.78
C GLY A 259 7.00 24.88 12.04
N ALA A 260 7.40 25.97 11.41
CA ALA A 260 6.51 26.82 10.63
C ALA A 260 5.93 26.05 9.42
N THR A 261 4.67 26.31 9.07
CA THR A 261 4.09 25.79 7.86
C THR A 261 4.81 26.37 6.63
N VAL A 262 5.21 25.52 5.70
CA VAL A 262 5.88 25.91 4.45
C VAL A 262 5.05 25.46 3.24
N PRO A 263 5.11 26.21 2.12
CA PRO A 263 4.40 25.82 0.90
C PRO A 263 4.84 24.44 0.39
N TRP A 264 3.85 23.63 0.02
CA TRP A 264 4.01 22.35 -0.67
C TRP A 264 2.73 22.06 -1.45
N THR A 265 2.79 22.19 -2.77
CA THR A 265 1.62 22.30 -3.67
C THR A 265 0.67 21.10 -3.55
N ALA A 266 1.18 19.89 -3.36
CA ALA A 266 0.35 18.68 -3.25
C ALA A 266 -0.69 18.77 -2.13
N GLY A 267 -0.39 19.47 -1.02
CA GLY A 267 -1.35 19.67 0.08
C GLY A 267 -2.56 20.55 -0.29
N THR A 268 -2.49 21.29 -1.40
CA THR A 268 -3.63 22.05 -1.93
C THR A 268 -4.49 21.24 -2.91
N VAL A 269 -3.90 20.21 -3.52
CA VAL A 269 -4.53 19.32 -4.51
C VAL A 269 -5.17 18.11 -3.85
N ILE A 270 -4.42 17.39 -3.03
CA ILE A 270 -4.88 16.20 -2.30
C ILE A 270 -5.54 16.63 -0.99
N LYS A 271 -6.79 16.19 -0.77
CA LYS A 271 -7.61 16.61 0.37
C LYS A 271 -8.26 15.40 1.03
N ASN A 272 -7.54 14.74 1.91
CA ASN A 272 -8.02 13.58 2.65
C ASN A 272 -7.98 13.85 4.16
N ALA A 273 -9.07 14.33 4.72
CA ALA A 273 -9.16 14.68 6.13
C ALA A 273 -10.47 14.21 6.76
N GLY A 274 -10.56 14.31 8.07
CA GLY A 274 -11.75 13.92 8.82
C GLY A 274 -11.67 12.50 9.35
N THR A 275 -12.82 11.95 9.72
CA THR A 275 -12.93 10.56 10.22
C THR A 275 -13.16 9.57 9.07
N LYS A 276 -13.47 10.05 7.86
CA LYS A 276 -13.85 9.26 6.69
C LYS A 276 -12.81 9.21 5.59
N ALA A 277 -11.73 9.98 5.73
CA ALA A 277 -10.62 10.01 4.79
C ALA A 277 -9.30 10.32 5.51
N GLY A 278 -8.18 9.91 4.93
CA GLY A 278 -6.86 10.21 5.47
C GLY A 278 -5.74 9.82 4.54
N ILE A 279 -4.56 10.36 4.80
CA ILE A 279 -3.30 9.93 4.20
C ILE A 279 -2.75 8.79 5.06
N THR A 280 -2.42 7.67 4.44
CA THR A 280 -1.99 6.44 5.11
C THR A 280 -0.48 6.31 5.18
N SER A 281 0.21 6.62 4.08
CA SER A 281 1.68 6.59 4.04
C SER A 281 2.26 7.73 3.20
N LEU A 282 3.52 8.04 3.49
CA LEU A 282 4.39 8.93 2.71
C LEU A 282 5.76 8.26 2.61
N THR A 283 6.23 8.04 1.40
CA THR A 283 7.50 7.37 1.13
C THR A 283 8.35 8.22 0.20
N LEU A 284 9.57 8.54 0.59
CA LEU A 284 10.58 9.13 -0.29
C LEU A 284 11.33 7.99 -0.98
N SER A 285 11.29 7.95 -2.29
CA SER A 285 12.08 7.02 -3.11
C SER A 285 12.48 7.70 -4.42
N ASN A 286 13.72 7.48 -4.87
CA ASN A 286 14.24 8.02 -6.13
C ASN A 286 13.95 9.52 -6.36
N GLY A 287 14.06 10.35 -5.30
CA GLY A 287 13.81 11.79 -5.40
C GLY A 287 12.34 12.16 -5.67
N THR A 288 11.41 11.29 -5.28
CA THR A 288 9.97 11.51 -5.41
C THR A 288 9.28 11.14 -4.09
N ILE A 289 8.32 11.96 -3.66
CA ILE A 289 7.41 11.62 -2.56
C ILE A 289 6.21 10.90 -3.14
N TYR A 290 5.98 9.68 -2.69
CA TYR A 290 4.76 8.91 -2.95
C TYR A 290 3.88 8.96 -1.73
N GLY A 291 2.60 9.29 -1.91
CA GLY A 291 1.62 9.26 -0.84
C GLY A 291 0.43 8.38 -1.20
N THR A 292 -0.17 7.78 -0.19
CA THR A 292 -1.34 6.90 -0.32
C THR A 292 -2.47 7.35 0.60
N GLY A 293 -3.69 6.96 0.29
CA GLY A 293 -4.84 7.38 1.09
C GLY A 293 -6.06 6.50 0.93
N TYR A 294 -7.05 6.81 1.78
CA TYR A 294 -8.37 6.17 1.79
C TYR A 294 -9.49 7.22 1.85
N VAL A 295 -10.65 6.87 1.29
CA VAL A 295 -11.89 7.66 1.38
C VAL A 295 -13.09 6.72 1.39
N PHE A 296 -13.75 6.51 2.51
CA PHE A 296 -14.93 5.66 2.58
C PHE A 296 -16.23 6.42 2.84
N GLY A 297 -16.22 7.77 2.81
CA GLY A 297 -17.43 8.57 3.00
C GLY A 297 -17.21 10.06 3.01
N SER A 298 -18.28 10.79 3.26
CA SER A 298 -18.30 12.24 3.45
C SER A 298 -18.53 12.57 4.92
N GLU A 299 -18.06 13.73 5.36
CA GLU A 299 -18.25 14.27 6.70
C GLU A 299 -18.70 15.74 6.59
N ALA A 300 -19.69 16.13 7.41
CA ALA A 300 -20.22 17.49 7.36
C ALA A 300 -19.15 18.53 7.73
N GLY A 301 -19.06 19.60 6.93
CA GLY A 301 -18.09 20.68 7.16
C GLY A 301 -16.66 20.38 6.70
N ILE A 302 -16.38 19.20 6.16
CA ILE A 302 -15.08 18.82 5.62
C ILE A 302 -15.27 18.44 4.14
N PRO A 303 -14.45 18.94 3.20
CA PRO A 303 -14.50 18.47 1.82
C PRO A 303 -14.38 16.95 1.76
N LYS A 304 -15.19 16.31 0.91
CA LYS A 304 -15.01 14.88 0.65
C LYS A 304 -13.57 14.61 0.20
N GLY A 305 -12.95 13.59 0.77
CA GLY A 305 -11.63 13.14 0.34
C GLY A 305 -11.60 12.84 -1.16
N ASN A 306 -10.47 13.08 -1.80
CA ASN A 306 -10.32 12.95 -3.25
C ASN A 306 -9.26 11.94 -3.68
N LEU A 307 -8.53 11.35 -2.75
CA LEU A 307 -7.50 10.34 -3.04
C LEU A 307 -7.88 8.99 -2.41
N GLU A 308 -8.25 8.06 -3.27
CA GLU A 308 -8.31 6.63 -2.98
C GLU A 308 -7.35 5.96 -3.95
N GLY A 309 -6.13 5.64 -3.47
CA GLY A 309 -5.02 5.23 -4.32
C GLY A 309 -3.71 5.89 -3.94
N ALA A 310 -2.87 6.20 -4.92
CA ALA A 310 -1.56 6.79 -4.74
C ALA A 310 -1.35 8.06 -5.57
N PHE A 311 -0.45 8.92 -5.13
CA PHE A 311 0.09 10.04 -5.91
C PHE A 311 1.60 10.10 -5.83
N ALA A 312 2.22 10.75 -6.81
CA ALA A 312 3.64 11.13 -6.81
C ALA A 312 3.76 12.65 -6.88
N ALA A 313 4.67 13.20 -6.07
CA ALA A 313 4.94 14.63 -6.02
C ALA A 313 6.44 14.93 -5.97
N ASP A 314 6.81 16.09 -6.49
CA ASP A 314 8.14 16.64 -6.30
C ASP A 314 8.38 16.92 -4.80
N PRO A 315 9.49 16.48 -4.20
CA PRO A 315 9.72 16.66 -2.77
C PRO A 315 9.84 18.13 -2.37
N ASN A 316 10.38 18.98 -3.23
CA ASN A 316 10.69 20.38 -2.89
C ASN A 316 9.49 21.31 -3.17
N SER A 317 8.92 21.28 -4.37
CA SER A 317 7.79 22.12 -4.74
C SER A 317 6.44 21.55 -4.29
N GLY A 318 6.32 20.23 -4.23
CA GLY A 318 5.06 19.54 -4.03
C GLY A 318 4.22 19.42 -5.30
N ASP A 319 4.78 19.74 -6.45
CA ASP A 319 4.05 19.62 -7.71
C ASP A 319 3.70 18.16 -7.97
N ILE A 320 2.43 17.91 -8.22
CA ILE A 320 1.93 16.56 -8.51
C ILE A 320 2.52 16.11 -9.85
N LYS A 321 3.32 15.03 -9.80
CA LYS A 321 3.85 14.37 -10.99
C LYS A 321 2.78 13.51 -11.65
N TRP A 322 1.97 12.83 -10.84
CA TRP A 322 0.81 12.07 -11.27
C TRP A 322 -0.10 11.67 -10.09
N VAL A 323 -1.34 11.33 -10.39
CA VAL A 323 -2.29 10.69 -9.49
C VAL A 323 -2.78 9.39 -10.12
N SER A 324 -2.82 8.30 -9.36
CA SER A 324 -3.42 7.05 -9.79
C SER A 324 -4.92 7.07 -9.54
N GLY A 325 -5.71 7.04 -10.61
CA GLY A 325 -7.16 6.82 -10.56
C GLY A 325 -7.51 5.34 -10.42
N CYS A 326 -6.81 4.62 -9.54
CA CYS A 326 -7.07 3.23 -9.20
C CYS A 326 -7.79 3.22 -7.85
N HIS A 327 -9.08 2.91 -7.85
CA HIS A 327 -9.96 3.02 -6.70
C HIS A 327 -9.82 1.85 -5.73
N GLY A 328 -9.95 2.14 -4.46
CA GLY A 328 -9.76 1.25 -3.33
C GLY A 328 -8.68 1.78 -2.39
N ASP A 329 -8.92 1.67 -1.07
CA ASP A 329 -7.99 2.17 -0.05
C ASP A 329 -6.58 1.63 -0.29
N THR A 330 -5.61 2.52 -0.30
CA THR A 330 -4.20 2.18 -0.44
C THR A 330 -3.45 2.58 0.83
N TYR A 331 -2.72 1.63 1.41
CA TYR A 331 -2.13 1.78 2.74
C TYR A 331 -0.65 2.12 2.71
N SER A 332 0.09 1.62 1.73
CA SER A 332 1.53 1.85 1.60
C SER A 332 1.98 1.72 0.15
N ALA A 333 3.05 2.42 -0.20
CA ALA A 333 3.69 2.32 -1.51
C ALA A 333 5.22 2.38 -1.38
N PHE A 334 5.91 1.65 -2.27
CA PHE A 334 7.38 1.60 -2.36
C PHE A 334 7.81 1.53 -3.81
N SER A 335 8.82 2.30 -4.21
CA SER A 335 9.32 2.33 -5.57
C SER A 335 10.74 1.77 -5.68
N THR A 336 10.96 0.90 -6.66
CA THR A 336 12.28 0.40 -7.06
C THR A 336 12.25 -0.06 -8.52
N GLY A 337 13.37 0.09 -9.24
CA GLY A 337 13.50 -0.38 -10.62
C GLY A 337 12.53 0.26 -11.64
N GLY A 338 12.07 1.48 -11.38
CA GLY A 338 11.08 2.15 -12.23
C GLY A 338 9.62 1.71 -12.00
N VAL A 339 9.38 0.90 -10.97
CA VAL A 339 8.07 0.36 -10.60
C VAL A 339 7.67 0.85 -9.22
N LEU A 340 6.45 1.37 -9.09
CA LEU A 340 5.80 1.60 -7.80
C LEU A 340 4.95 0.39 -7.44
N TYR A 341 5.25 -0.24 -6.32
CA TYR A 341 4.46 -1.31 -5.70
C TYR A 341 3.57 -0.72 -4.62
N SER A 342 2.30 -1.10 -4.58
CA SER A 342 1.37 -0.64 -3.56
C SER A 342 0.56 -1.80 -2.96
N VAL A 343 0.13 -1.60 -1.72
CA VAL A 343 -0.73 -2.52 -0.99
C VAL A 343 -1.98 -1.79 -0.51
N GLY A 344 -3.11 -2.51 -0.55
CA GLY A 344 -4.42 -1.97 -0.21
C GLY A 344 -5.52 -2.96 -0.56
N HIS A 345 -6.62 -2.47 -1.13
CA HIS A 345 -7.67 -3.31 -1.68
C HIS A 345 -8.26 -2.70 -2.97
N ALA A 346 -7.41 -2.45 -3.95
CA ALA A 346 -7.83 -1.90 -5.23
C ALA A 346 -8.88 -2.81 -5.91
N HIS A 347 -9.94 -2.20 -6.50
CA HIS A 347 -11.03 -2.94 -7.13
C HIS A 347 -11.44 -2.37 -8.50
N ASP A 348 -11.00 -1.17 -8.84
CA ASP A 348 -11.25 -0.54 -10.14
C ASP A 348 -10.10 0.37 -10.54
N CYS A 349 -9.37 0.03 -11.59
CA CYS A 349 -8.26 0.82 -12.13
C CYS A 349 -8.50 1.26 -13.58
N ARG A 350 -9.77 1.32 -14.05
CA ARG A 350 -10.10 1.71 -15.43
C ARG A 350 -9.66 3.10 -15.80
N ASP A 351 -9.61 4.01 -14.84
CA ASP A 351 -9.18 5.39 -15.09
C ASP A 351 -7.72 5.46 -15.56
N ILE A 352 -6.90 4.47 -15.19
CA ILE A 352 -5.51 4.32 -15.65
C ILE A 352 -5.33 3.13 -16.60
N GLY A 353 -6.42 2.60 -17.17
CA GLY A 353 -6.36 1.49 -18.14
C GLY A 353 -6.14 0.11 -17.55
N GLY A 354 -6.36 -0.06 -16.26
CA GLY A 354 -6.26 -1.34 -15.56
C GLY A 354 -7.60 -2.11 -15.51
N PHE A 355 -7.70 -3.02 -14.54
CA PHE A 355 -8.85 -3.90 -14.34
C PHE A 355 -10.13 -3.11 -13.96
N PRO A 356 -11.31 -3.58 -14.40
CA PRO A 356 -12.60 -3.02 -14.00
C PRO A 356 -13.06 -3.58 -12.65
N GLN A 357 -13.95 -2.85 -11.98
CA GLN A 357 -14.76 -3.39 -10.90
C GLN A 357 -15.67 -4.50 -11.43
N THR A 358 -15.71 -5.60 -10.73
CA THR A 358 -16.54 -6.79 -11.05
C THR A 358 -17.73 -6.90 -10.11
N GLU A 359 -18.69 -7.79 -10.42
CA GLU A 359 -19.81 -8.14 -9.54
C GLU A 359 -19.87 -9.68 -9.41
N PRO A 360 -19.58 -10.26 -8.23
CA PRO A 360 -19.10 -9.60 -7.00
C PRO A 360 -17.73 -8.94 -7.15
N TRP A 361 -17.39 -8.01 -6.27
CA TRP A 361 -16.14 -7.28 -6.32
C TRP A 361 -14.93 -8.21 -6.16
N THR A 362 -13.94 -7.99 -7.03
CA THR A 362 -12.61 -8.61 -6.90
C THR A 362 -11.64 -7.58 -6.30
N TRP A 363 -10.91 -7.99 -5.27
CA TRP A 363 -10.00 -7.14 -4.54
C TRP A 363 -8.55 -7.50 -4.86
N TYR A 364 -7.79 -6.54 -5.41
CA TYR A 364 -6.35 -6.67 -5.66
C TYR A 364 -5.59 -6.03 -4.51
N ARG A 365 -4.96 -6.84 -3.68
CA ARG A 365 -4.33 -6.41 -2.42
C ARG A 365 -2.85 -6.09 -2.56
N GLY A 366 -2.25 -6.41 -3.68
CA GLY A 366 -0.92 -5.98 -4.10
C GLY A 366 -0.97 -5.60 -5.57
N THR A 367 -0.49 -4.42 -5.93
CA THR A 367 -0.48 -3.92 -7.32
C THR A 367 0.85 -3.28 -7.65
N ALA A 368 1.15 -3.20 -8.94
CA ALA A 368 2.32 -2.50 -9.47
C ALA A 368 1.91 -1.54 -10.59
N MET A 369 2.61 -0.41 -10.67
CA MET A 369 2.42 0.58 -11.73
C MET A 369 3.75 1.23 -12.07
N THR A 370 3.82 1.92 -13.19
CA THR A 370 5.04 2.66 -13.58
C THR A 370 5.35 3.75 -12.55
N GLU A 371 6.63 3.94 -12.24
CA GLU A 371 7.09 5.01 -11.35
C GLU A 371 6.84 6.40 -11.97
N ALA A 372 7.00 6.50 -13.28
CA ALA A 372 6.76 7.72 -14.05
C ALA A 372 5.31 7.79 -14.54
N ALA A 373 4.83 9.01 -14.80
CA ALA A 373 3.61 9.21 -15.58
C ALA A 373 3.87 8.75 -17.04
N THR A 374 3.03 7.86 -17.53
CA THR A 374 3.12 7.32 -18.90
C THR A 374 1.84 7.55 -19.70
N GLN A 375 0.81 8.05 -19.06
CA GLN A 375 -0.49 8.35 -19.65
C GLN A 375 -1.22 9.46 -18.87
N VAL A 376 -2.49 9.66 -19.15
CA VAL A 376 -3.40 10.52 -18.38
C VAL A 376 -4.58 9.71 -17.85
N ASN A 377 -5.12 10.12 -16.71
CA ASN A 377 -6.34 9.54 -16.18
C ASN A 377 -7.50 9.73 -17.17
N ARG A 378 -8.25 8.68 -17.39
CA ARG A 378 -9.51 8.69 -18.15
C ARG A 378 -10.64 9.24 -17.27
N THR A 379 -11.77 9.56 -17.89
CA THR A 379 -12.96 9.94 -17.14
C THR A 379 -13.41 8.79 -16.25
N ASN A 380 -13.57 9.07 -14.96
CA ASN A 380 -14.13 8.11 -14.02
C ASN A 380 -15.59 7.78 -14.39
N VAL A 381 -15.86 6.48 -14.53
CA VAL A 381 -17.21 5.96 -14.86
C VAL A 381 -17.90 5.30 -13.66
N VAL A 382 -17.23 5.22 -12.52
CA VAL A 382 -17.77 4.66 -11.26
C VAL A 382 -18.22 5.81 -10.36
N GLY A 383 -19.48 5.81 -9.99
CA GLY A 383 -20.01 6.84 -9.09
C GLY A 383 -19.33 6.83 -7.72
N GLY A 384 -19.24 8.00 -7.12
CA GLY A 384 -18.75 8.15 -5.74
C GLY A 384 -17.27 8.50 -5.61
N TYR A 385 -16.46 8.29 -6.61
CA TYR A 385 -15.02 8.62 -6.60
C TYR A 385 -14.75 9.99 -7.23
N PHE A 386 -13.59 10.57 -6.87
CA PHE A 386 -13.16 11.84 -7.48
C PHE A 386 -12.68 11.58 -8.91
N ASN A 387 -13.07 12.45 -9.83
CA ASN A 387 -12.68 12.32 -11.24
C ASN A 387 -11.38 13.08 -11.51
N TRP A 388 -10.28 12.33 -11.71
CA TRP A 388 -8.97 12.86 -12.05
C TRP A 388 -8.71 12.98 -13.56
N ALA A 389 -9.75 12.89 -14.42
CA ALA A 389 -9.62 12.93 -15.88
C ALA A 389 -8.69 14.04 -16.38
N GLY A 390 -7.79 13.69 -17.29
CA GLY A 390 -6.82 14.61 -17.89
C GLY A 390 -5.57 14.88 -17.04
N THR A 391 -5.50 14.43 -15.78
CA THR A 391 -4.27 14.56 -14.99
C THR A 391 -3.26 13.48 -15.38
N PRO A 392 -1.94 13.74 -15.29
CA PRO A 392 -0.93 12.71 -15.50
C PRO A 392 -1.17 11.48 -14.63
N ALA A 393 -0.94 10.29 -15.19
CA ALA A 393 -1.19 9.01 -14.52
C ALA A 393 -0.08 7.99 -14.83
N PRO A 394 0.20 7.07 -13.91
CA PRO A 394 1.04 5.90 -14.19
C PRO A 394 0.27 4.87 -15.01
N SER A 395 0.96 3.93 -15.64
CA SER A 395 0.34 2.74 -16.22
C SER A 395 0.36 1.57 -15.24
N PRO A 396 -0.74 0.80 -15.08
CA PRO A 396 -0.72 -0.43 -14.31
C PRO A 396 0.18 -1.46 -14.99
N LEU A 397 0.93 -2.21 -14.20
CA LEU A 397 1.78 -3.30 -14.65
C LEU A 397 1.12 -4.64 -14.29
N ASN A 398 1.33 -5.65 -15.11
CA ASN A 398 0.72 -6.97 -14.89
C ASN A 398 1.43 -7.74 -13.76
N TRP A 399 1.21 -7.29 -12.52
CA TRP A 399 1.76 -7.89 -11.31
C TRP A 399 0.74 -7.78 -10.17
N TYR A 400 0.09 -8.90 -9.85
CA TYR A 400 -1.01 -8.98 -8.89
C TYR A 400 -0.85 -10.24 -8.05
N PRO A 401 0.01 -10.24 -7.01
CA PRO A 401 0.09 -11.36 -6.08
C PRO A 401 -1.25 -11.54 -5.36
N ASP A 402 -1.74 -12.77 -5.32
CA ASP A 402 -2.97 -13.10 -4.60
C ASP A 402 -2.69 -13.16 -3.09
N LEU A 403 -3.00 -12.08 -2.39
CA LEU A 403 -2.92 -11.97 -0.94
C LEU A 403 -4.30 -12.22 -0.34
N MET A 404 -4.49 -13.37 0.31
CA MET A 404 -5.75 -13.69 0.98
C MET A 404 -6.01 -12.72 2.14
N ALA A 405 -7.23 -12.22 2.28
CA ALA A 405 -7.58 -11.37 3.43
C ALA A 405 -7.39 -12.12 4.75
N GLY A 406 -6.85 -11.39 5.73
CA GLY A 406 -6.74 -11.85 7.11
C GLY A 406 -7.97 -11.47 7.93
N THR A 407 -8.04 -11.99 9.14
CA THR A 407 -9.17 -11.74 10.06
C THR A 407 -8.73 -11.06 11.36
N PHE A 408 -7.45 -10.81 11.54
CA PHE A 408 -6.90 -10.32 12.80
C PHE A 408 -7.44 -8.94 13.19
N THR A 409 -7.54 -8.02 12.23
CA THR A 409 -8.09 -6.68 12.48
C THR A 409 -9.62 -6.64 12.41
N GLY A 410 -10.26 -7.64 11.84
CA GLY A 410 -11.70 -7.67 11.54
C GLY A 410 -12.10 -6.75 10.38
N GLN A 411 -11.14 -6.23 9.60
CA GLN A 411 -11.37 -5.30 8.48
C GLN A 411 -11.31 -5.98 7.11
N ASP A 412 -11.11 -7.29 7.05
CA ASP A 412 -10.99 -8.07 5.81
C ASP A 412 -9.88 -7.56 4.88
N GLN A 413 -8.73 -7.15 5.47
CA GLN A 413 -7.56 -6.67 4.75
C GLN A 413 -6.47 -7.73 4.69
N ALA A 414 -5.46 -7.52 3.82
CA ALA A 414 -4.33 -8.43 3.70
C ALA A 414 -3.01 -7.75 4.07
N ALA A 415 -2.51 -6.86 3.22
CA ALA A 415 -1.24 -6.17 3.45
C ALA A 415 -1.47 -4.72 3.86
N TRP A 416 -0.67 -4.25 4.83
CA TRP A 416 -0.70 -2.90 5.38
C TRP A 416 0.55 -2.09 5.06
N THR A 417 1.67 -2.77 4.75
CA THR A 417 2.96 -2.13 4.49
C THR A 417 3.70 -2.84 3.36
N VAL A 418 4.36 -2.04 2.52
CA VAL A 418 5.28 -2.50 1.49
C VAL A 418 6.57 -1.66 1.54
N THR A 419 7.70 -2.32 1.45
CA THR A 419 9.04 -1.72 1.37
C THR A 419 9.99 -2.68 0.65
N GLY A 420 11.28 -2.38 0.61
CA GLY A 420 12.25 -3.26 -0.03
C GLY A 420 13.61 -2.60 -0.23
N ASN A 421 14.36 -3.17 -1.16
CA ASN A 421 15.59 -2.60 -1.70
C ASN A 421 15.61 -2.74 -3.23
N SER A 422 16.78 -2.62 -3.87
CA SER A 422 16.91 -2.80 -5.33
C SER A 422 16.55 -4.19 -5.84
N ASP A 423 16.62 -5.20 -4.98
CA ASP A 423 16.53 -6.62 -5.37
C ASP A 423 15.23 -7.30 -4.90
N TYR A 424 14.63 -6.77 -3.83
CA TYR A 424 13.47 -7.39 -3.17
C TYR A 424 12.38 -6.36 -2.85
N VAL A 425 11.14 -6.77 -3.06
CA VAL A 425 9.94 -6.11 -2.52
C VAL A 425 9.38 -6.98 -1.42
N VAL A 426 9.11 -6.39 -0.25
CA VAL A 426 8.60 -7.10 0.92
C VAL A 426 7.27 -6.49 1.36
N MET A 427 6.29 -7.34 1.62
CA MET A 427 4.96 -6.94 2.09
C MET A 427 4.70 -7.52 3.47
N GLY A 428 4.04 -6.72 4.30
CA GLY A 428 3.63 -7.10 5.64
C GLY A 428 2.16 -6.79 5.88
N GLY A 429 1.50 -7.65 6.65
CA GLY A 429 0.07 -7.48 6.95
C GLY A 429 -0.48 -8.58 7.82
N GLU A 430 -1.71 -9.01 7.54
CA GLU A 430 -2.44 -10.05 8.27
C GLU A 430 -2.87 -11.23 7.38
N PHE A 431 -2.40 -11.27 6.13
CA PHE A 431 -2.74 -12.33 5.18
C PHE A 431 -2.28 -13.71 5.66
N PRO A 432 -3.12 -14.77 5.56
CA PRO A 432 -2.73 -16.14 5.91
C PRO A 432 -2.10 -16.90 4.75
N LYS A 433 -2.29 -16.43 3.49
CA LYS A 433 -1.79 -17.07 2.28
C LYS A 433 -1.38 -16.06 1.23
N VAL A 434 -0.42 -16.45 0.41
CA VAL A 434 0.02 -15.73 -0.79
C VAL A 434 0.04 -16.73 -1.96
N ASN A 435 -0.58 -16.37 -3.10
CA ASN A 435 -0.68 -17.22 -4.28
C ASN A 435 -1.15 -18.65 -3.93
N ASN A 436 -2.18 -18.74 -3.09
CA ASN A 436 -2.78 -19.98 -2.56
C ASN A 436 -1.81 -20.86 -1.73
N THR A 437 -0.62 -20.36 -1.38
CA THR A 437 0.34 -21.05 -0.51
C THR A 437 0.30 -20.45 0.89
N GLY A 438 0.35 -21.28 1.94
CA GLY A 438 0.41 -20.82 3.33
C GLY A 438 1.66 -19.97 3.58
N GLN A 439 1.46 -18.69 3.80
CA GLN A 439 2.51 -17.72 4.08
C GLN A 439 1.87 -16.57 4.87
N GLN A 440 2.12 -16.51 6.18
CA GLN A 440 1.34 -15.61 7.07
C GLN A 440 2.12 -14.35 7.43
N GLY A 441 1.48 -13.21 7.20
CA GLY A 441 1.85 -11.89 7.72
C GLY A 441 3.05 -11.22 7.06
N LEU A 442 3.97 -11.96 6.47
CA LEU A 442 5.17 -11.46 5.78
C LEU A 442 5.42 -12.23 4.49
N VAL A 443 5.82 -11.55 3.42
CA VAL A 443 6.21 -12.16 2.15
C VAL A 443 7.29 -11.33 1.46
N ARG A 444 8.18 -11.97 0.72
CA ARG A 444 9.20 -11.37 -0.14
C ARG A 444 8.98 -11.78 -1.59
N PHE A 445 9.24 -10.83 -2.49
CA PHE A 445 9.31 -11.04 -3.93
C PHE A 445 10.66 -10.54 -4.42
N ALA A 446 11.39 -11.34 -5.19
CA ALA A 446 12.68 -10.96 -5.74
C ALA A 446 12.58 -10.43 -7.17
N ARG A 447 13.55 -9.64 -7.58
CA ARG A 447 13.80 -9.35 -8.98
C ARG A 447 13.87 -10.65 -9.79
N LYS A 448 13.38 -10.69 -11.03
CA LYS A 448 13.18 -11.93 -11.79
C LYS A 448 14.44 -12.76 -12.01
N ASP A 449 15.60 -12.07 -12.16
CA ASP A 449 16.89 -12.74 -12.31
C ASP A 449 17.40 -13.40 -11.02
N LEU A 450 16.90 -12.98 -9.86
CA LEU A 450 17.19 -13.57 -8.54
C LEU A 450 16.12 -14.57 -8.09
N ALA A 451 14.91 -14.47 -8.62
CA ALA A 451 13.80 -15.34 -8.26
C ALA A 451 14.05 -16.77 -8.78
N PRO A 452 13.61 -17.82 -8.05
CA PRO A 452 13.55 -19.16 -8.62
C PRO A 452 12.66 -19.15 -9.87
N ASN A 453 13.09 -19.81 -10.95
CA ASN A 453 12.34 -19.91 -12.22
C ASN A 453 11.04 -20.72 -12.06
N LYS A 454 10.18 -20.36 -11.13
CA LYS A 454 8.92 -21.05 -10.82
C LYS A 454 7.70 -20.16 -11.05
N SER A 455 7.90 -18.90 -11.36
CA SER A 455 6.80 -17.95 -11.54
C SER A 455 6.30 -17.90 -12.97
N GLY A 456 5.03 -17.90 -13.09
CA GLY A 456 4.28 -17.81 -14.33
C GLY A 456 3.45 -19.06 -14.61
N PRO A 457 2.45 -18.95 -15.49
CA PRO A 457 1.68 -20.11 -15.91
C PRO A 457 2.63 -21.13 -16.51
N LYS A 458 2.60 -22.34 -16.00
CA LYS A 458 3.34 -23.46 -16.61
C LYS A 458 2.76 -23.72 -17.99
N LEU A 459 3.41 -23.20 -19.01
CA LEU A 459 3.03 -23.39 -20.42
C LEU A 459 3.49 -24.75 -20.96
N SER A 460 3.90 -25.67 -20.09
CA SER A 460 4.31 -27.04 -20.44
C SER A 460 3.92 -28.01 -19.33
N GLY A 461 3.84 -29.29 -19.67
CA GLY A 461 3.50 -30.38 -18.75
C GLY A 461 2.15 -31.04 -19.07
N ALA A 462 1.84 -32.11 -18.35
CA ALA A 462 0.71 -32.98 -18.63
C ALA A 462 -0.67 -32.29 -18.62
N ASN A 463 -0.77 -31.19 -17.88
CA ASN A 463 -2.04 -30.45 -17.74
C ASN A 463 -2.12 -29.21 -18.65
N PHE A 464 -1.05 -28.88 -19.38
CA PHE A 464 -1.11 -27.84 -20.40
C PHE A 464 -1.72 -28.41 -21.68
N LYS A 465 -2.97 -28.08 -21.93
CA LYS A 465 -3.72 -28.55 -23.09
C LYS A 465 -4.28 -27.38 -23.88
N PRO A 466 -3.44 -26.72 -24.73
CA PRO A 466 -3.99 -25.75 -25.66
C PRO A 466 -4.93 -26.46 -26.64
N SER A 467 -6.10 -25.89 -26.87
CA SER A 467 -7.01 -26.38 -27.89
C SER A 467 -7.41 -25.25 -28.84
N LEU A 468 -7.41 -25.55 -30.12
CA LEU A 468 -7.93 -24.68 -31.16
C LEU A 468 -9.15 -25.33 -31.76
N THR A 469 -10.25 -24.62 -31.83
CA THR A 469 -11.47 -25.05 -32.50
C THR A 469 -11.89 -24.02 -33.53
N SER A 470 -12.44 -24.50 -34.65
CA SER A 470 -13.02 -23.61 -35.67
C SER A 470 -14.54 -23.85 -35.69
N PRO A 471 -15.29 -23.13 -34.86
CA PRO A 471 -16.75 -23.32 -34.79
C PRO A 471 -17.51 -22.81 -36.01
N ALA A 472 -16.90 -22.02 -36.86
CA ALA A 472 -17.43 -21.53 -38.13
C ALA A 472 -16.29 -21.13 -39.08
N ASN A 473 -16.57 -21.05 -40.39
CA ASN A 473 -15.59 -20.57 -41.36
C ASN A 473 -15.10 -19.17 -41.00
N GLY A 474 -13.77 -19.02 -40.92
CA GLY A 474 -13.12 -17.76 -40.56
C GLY A 474 -13.06 -17.43 -39.05
N LEU A 475 -13.57 -18.32 -38.20
CA LEU A 475 -13.49 -18.14 -36.73
C LEU A 475 -12.62 -19.25 -36.14
N VAL A 476 -11.59 -18.84 -35.40
CA VAL A 476 -10.74 -19.73 -34.60
C VAL A 476 -10.90 -19.36 -33.12
N ARG A 477 -11.29 -20.33 -32.29
CA ARG A 477 -11.32 -20.18 -30.84
C ARG A 477 -10.17 -20.95 -30.24
N GLY A 478 -9.28 -20.22 -29.56
CA GLY A 478 -8.23 -20.79 -28.73
C GLY A 478 -8.70 -20.87 -27.27
N SER A 479 -8.46 -21.98 -26.60
CA SER A 479 -8.51 -22.05 -25.14
C SER A 479 -7.21 -22.63 -24.61
N ILE A 480 -6.74 -22.05 -23.52
CA ILE A 480 -5.51 -22.44 -22.83
C ILE A 480 -5.89 -22.67 -21.37
N THR A 481 -5.59 -23.87 -20.86
CA THR A 481 -5.65 -24.12 -19.42
C THR A 481 -4.24 -23.97 -18.90
N ALA A 482 -4.00 -22.95 -18.09
CA ALA A 482 -2.73 -22.71 -17.41
C ALA A 482 -2.81 -23.29 -15.99
N ASN A 483 -1.74 -23.93 -15.54
CA ASN A 483 -1.57 -24.33 -14.14
C ASN A 483 -0.69 -23.29 -13.46
N TYR A 484 -1.16 -22.77 -12.34
CA TYR A 484 -0.42 -21.89 -11.46
C TYR A 484 0.28 -22.69 -10.37
#